data_62a743ff10bb876261bd2735bc8cd336
#
_entry.id   62a743ff10bb876261bd2735bc8cd336
#
_cell.length_a   1.000
_cell.length_b   1.000
_cell.length_c   1.000
_cell.angle_alpha   90.00
_cell.angle_beta   90.00
_cell.angle_gamma   90.00
#
_symmetry.space_group_name_H-M   'P 1'
#
loop_
_entity.id
_entity.type
_entity.pdbx_description
1 polymer ?
#
loop_
_entity_poly.entity_id
_entity_poly.type
_entity_poly.pdbx_seq_one_letter_code
_entity_poly.pdbx_strand_id
1 'polypeptide(L)'
;MKQKNTGWKIVLIVVAIITAVALMVVFGVQSYGNRAISMEEQVTTAKSDVNVQEKRRVDLLGNLVDCVKNYNKHEYETLKAIVDGRSSDDDKAEEIKTSIKAVSEAYPELKSNENYKQLMNELSTTENLIANYRENYNKQVKTYKAYVRKFPQRVFLDFLGYEVQDFQLLNFGDDLQDAPQNLFED
;
A
#
# COMPACT_ATOMS: atom_id res chain seq x y z
N MET A 1 -25.93 -60.55 35.54
CA MET A 1 -26.60 -59.46 34.81
C MET A 1 -25.77 -58.16 34.84
N LYS A 2 -24.63 -58.03 34.11
CA LYS A 2 -23.80 -56.84 34.14
C LYS A 2 -23.26 -56.40 32.75
N GLN A 3 -23.80 -56.93 31.65
CA GLN A 3 -23.26 -56.66 30.27
C GLN A 3 -24.00 -55.59 29.48
N LYS A 4 -25.16 -55.08 29.96
CA LYS A 4 -26.00 -54.19 29.18
C LYS A 4 -25.48 -52.72 29.13
N ASN A 5 -24.60 -52.33 30.06
CA ASN A 5 -24.13 -50.95 30.18
C ASN A 5 -22.86 -50.64 29.42
N THR A 6 -22.09 -51.66 28.94
CA THR A 6 -20.81 -51.47 28.28
C THR A 6 -21.02 -51.00 26.83
N GLY A 7 -21.98 -51.59 26.11
CA GLY A 7 -22.31 -51.20 24.75
C GLY A 7 -22.77 -49.73 24.63
N TRP A 8 -23.65 -49.31 25.55
CA TRP A 8 -24.11 -47.92 25.61
C TRP A 8 -22.99 -46.92 25.91
N LYS A 9 -22.06 -47.26 26.80
CA LYS A 9 -20.88 -46.42 27.10
C LYS A 9 -19.96 -46.29 25.88
N ILE A 10 -19.76 -47.34 25.10
CA ILE A 10 -18.96 -47.29 23.85
C ILE A 10 -19.63 -46.37 22.84
N VAL A 11 -20.94 -46.48 22.64
CA VAL A 11 -21.70 -45.57 21.76
C VAL A 11 -21.59 -44.11 22.18
N LEU A 12 -21.68 -43.80 23.46
CA LEU A 12 -21.51 -42.42 23.97
C LEU A 12 -20.11 -41.88 23.74
N ILE A 13 -19.07 -42.72 23.91
CA ILE A 13 -17.66 -42.32 23.64
C ILE A 13 -17.48 -42.03 22.15
N VAL A 14 -18.00 -42.90 21.27
CA VAL A 14 -17.90 -42.68 19.82
C VAL A 14 -18.61 -41.40 19.39
N VAL A 15 -19.83 -41.15 19.91
CA VAL A 15 -20.56 -39.91 19.63
C VAL A 15 -19.78 -38.67 20.13
N ALA A 16 -19.22 -38.75 21.35
CA ALA A 16 -18.41 -37.66 21.91
C ALA A 16 -17.15 -37.37 21.04
N ILE A 17 -16.49 -38.42 20.55
CA ILE A 17 -15.33 -38.25 19.66
C ILE A 17 -15.75 -37.62 18.34
N ILE A 18 -16.83 -38.10 17.72
CA ILE A 18 -17.33 -37.51 16.44
C ILE A 18 -17.70 -36.05 16.65
N THR A 19 -18.37 -35.70 17.74
CA THR A 19 -18.74 -34.32 18.07
C THR A 19 -17.50 -33.47 18.29
N ALA A 20 -16.51 -33.95 19.02
CA ALA A 20 -15.25 -33.22 19.23
C ALA A 20 -14.51 -32.96 17.91
N VAL A 21 -14.43 -33.96 17.02
CA VAL A 21 -13.82 -33.81 15.70
C VAL A 21 -14.60 -32.81 14.84
N ALA A 22 -15.94 -32.86 14.84
CA ALA A 22 -16.77 -31.93 14.10
C ALA A 22 -16.57 -30.48 14.59
N LEU A 23 -16.52 -30.26 15.90
CA LEU A 23 -16.23 -28.94 16.47
C LEU A 23 -14.81 -28.46 16.08
N MET A 24 -13.81 -29.32 16.15
CA MET A 24 -12.44 -28.99 15.72
C MET A 24 -12.37 -28.55 14.26
N VAL A 25 -13.11 -29.23 13.38
CA VAL A 25 -13.20 -28.86 11.96
C VAL A 25 -13.89 -27.49 11.79
N VAL A 26 -15.00 -27.26 12.48
CA VAL A 26 -15.74 -25.99 12.40
C VAL A 26 -14.86 -24.81 12.86
N PHE A 27 -14.20 -24.94 14.01
CA PHE A 27 -13.30 -23.90 14.50
C PHE A 27 -12.08 -23.70 13.60
N GLY A 28 -11.53 -24.79 13.03
CA GLY A 28 -10.45 -24.73 12.06
C GLY A 28 -10.84 -23.95 10.79
N VAL A 29 -12.01 -24.26 10.22
CA VAL A 29 -12.52 -23.59 9.02
C VAL A 29 -12.76 -22.09 9.29
N GLN A 30 -13.37 -21.72 10.41
CA GLN A 30 -13.57 -20.33 10.79
C GLN A 30 -12.24 -19.56 10.94
N SER A 31 -11.19 -20.22 11.42
CA SER A 31 -9.87 -19.61 11.55
C SER A 31 -9.28 -19.18 10.19
N TYR A 32 -9.54 -19.95 9.12
CA TYR A 32 -9.09 -19.56 7.76
C TYR A 32 -9.83 -18.31 7.25
N GLY A 33 -11.14 -18.22 7.48
CA GLY A 33 -11.92 -17.03 7.14
C GLY A 33 -11.45 -15.78 7.89
N ASN A 34 -11.31 -15.87 9.21
CA ASN A 34 -10.85 -14.75 10.04
C ASN A 34 -9.44 -14.27 9.60
N ARG A 35 -8.56 -15.20 9.21
CA ARG A 35 -7.22 -14.84 8.73
C ARG A 35 -7.26 -14.16 7.37
N ALA A 36 -8.14 -14.57 6.46
CA ALA A 36 -8.34 -13.91 5.17
C ALA A 36 -8.81 -12.46 5.36
N ILE A 37 -9.82 -12.25 6.21
CA ILE A 37 -10.32 -10.91 6.56
C ILE A 37 -9.22 -10.05 7.18
N SER A 38 -8.44 -10.60 8.12
CA SER A 38 -7.33 -9.86 8.73
C SER A 38 -6.25 -9.44 7.71
N MET A 39 -5.98 -10.27 6.70
CA MET A 39 -5.04 -9.92 5.63
C MET A 39 -5.63 -8.87 4.68
N GLU A 40 -6.93 -8.93 4.38
CA GLU A 40 -7.66 -7.92 3.62
C GLU A 40 -7.57 -6.54 4.28
N GLU A 41 -7.80 -6.48 5.59
CA GLU A 41 -7.65 -5.26 6.39
C GLU A 41 -6.21 -4.73 6.39
N GLN A 42 -5.20 -5.62 6.42
CA GLN A 42 -3.80 -5.21 6.30
C GLN A 42 -3.50 -4.59 4.93
N VAL A 43 -4.06 -5.12 3.84
CA VAL A 43 -3.94 -4.53 2.50
C VAL A 43 -4.59 -3.15 2.46
N THR A 44 -5.80 -3.02 3.01
CA THR A 44 -6.54 -1.75 3.06
C THR A 44 -5.80 -0.70 3.87
N THR A 45 -5.25 -1.08 5.01
CA THR A 45 -4.42 -0.21 5.85
C THR A 45 -3.17 0.23 5.10
N ALA A 46 -2.44 -0.69 4.48
CA ALA A 46 -1.24 -0.36 3.71
C ALA A 46 -1.55 0.58 2.53
N LYS A 47 -2.72 0.46 1.88
CA LYS A 47 -3.16 1.42 0.86
C LYS A 47 -3.42 2.81 1.44
N SER A 48 -4.04 2.87 2.61
CA SER A 48 -4.28 4.12 3.31
C SER A 48 -2.97 4.84 3.66
N ASP A 49 -1.95 4.09 4.08
CA ASP A 49 -0.63 4.64 4.39
C ASP A 49 0.03 5.27 3.15
N VAL A 50 -0.09 4.65 1.96
CA VAL A 50 0.36 5.25 0.69
C VAL A 50 -0.38 6.57 0.44
N ASN A 51 -1.71 6.58 0.52
CA ASN A 51 -2.53 7.77 0.26
C ASN A 51 -2.18 8.94 1.19
N VAL A 52 -1.84 8.66 2.46
CA VAL A 52 -1.40 9.68 3.44
C VAL A 52 -0.11 10.34 2.98
N GLN A 53 0.88 9.57 2.50
CA GLN A 53 2.14 10.13 2.03
C GLN A 53 1.98 10.87 0.69
N GLU A 54 1.15 10.37 -0.22
CA GLU A 54 0.83 11.07 -1.47
C GLU A 54 0.15 12.42 -1.21
N LYS A 55 -0.76 12.48 -0.24
CA LYS A 55 -1.34 13.75 0.20
C LYS A 55 -0.28 14.69 0.76
N ARG A 56 0.63 14.19 1.63
CA ARG A 56 1.74 14.99 2.16
C ARG A 56 2.63 15.53 1.05
N ARG A 57 2.91 14.75 0.00
CA ARG A 57 3.65 15.20 -1.18
C ARG A 57 2.97 16.40 -1.84
N VAL A 58 1.65 16.32 -2.08
CA VAL A 58 0.87 17.44 -2.67
C VAL A 58 0.94 18.69 -1.80
N ASP A 59 0.81 18.54 -0.49
CA ASP A 59 0.90 19.68 0.46
C ASP A 59 2.31 20.32 0.43
N LEU A 60 3.37 19.52 0.36
CA LEU A 60 4.75 20.01 0.24
C LEU A 60 5.01 20.73 -1.08
N LEU A 61 4.51 20.18 -2.19
CA LEU A 61 4.59 20.84 -3.50
C LEU A 61 3.87 22.19 -3.49
N GLY A 62 2.68 22.26 -2.88
CA GLY A 62 1.97 23.53 -2.70
C GLY A 62 2.80 24.56 -1.93
N ASN A 63 3.41 24.18 -0.82
CA ASN A 63 4.29 25.06 -0.03
C ASN A 63 5.54 25.49 -0.81
N LEU A 64 6.12 24.61 -1.62
CA LEU A 64 7.25 24.94 -2.50
C LEU A 64 6.85 25.93 -3.59
N VAL A 65 5.67 25.78 -4.19
CA VAL A 65 5.12 26.73 -5.17
C VAL A 65 4.90 28.10 -4.51
N ASP A 66 4.43 28.13 -3.27
CA ASP A 66 4.29 29.41 -2.52
C ASP A 66 5.64 30.09 -2.26
N CYS A 67 6.74 29.33 -2.12
CA CYS A 67 8.09 29.92 -2.05
C CYS A 67 8.49 30.63 -3.35
N VAL A 68 8.03 30.15 -4.51
CA VAL A 68 8.32 30.76 -5.82
C VAL A 68 7.63 32.11 -6.00
N LYS A 69 6.49 32.32 -5.36
CA LYS A 69 5.62 33.52 -5.51
C LYS A 69 6.36 34.85 -5.41
N ASN A 70 7.30 34.96 -4.49
CA ASN A 70 8.04 36.20 -4.23
C ASN A 70 9.14 36.48 -5.27
N TYR A 71 9.47 35.50 -6.09
CA TYR A 71 10.57 35.57 -7.07
C TYR A 71 10.06 35.63 -8.51
N ASN A 72 8.98 34.89 -8.83
CA ASN A 72 8.40 34.90 -10.18
C ASN A 72 6.89 34.67 -10.11
N LYS A 73 6.12 35.74 -10.31
CA LYS A 73 4.65 35.69 -10.24
C LYS A 73 4.04 34.86 -11.36
N HIS A 74 4.59 34.90 -12.57
CA HIS A 74 4.06 34.16 -13.71
C HIS A 74 4.23 32.63 -13.51
N GLU A 75 5.44 32.20 -13.13
CA GLU A 75 5.69 30.78 -12.81
C GLU A 75 4.85 30.30 -11.63
N TYR A 76 4.67 31.14 -10.61
CA TYR A 76 3.80 30.83 -9.48
C TYR A 76 2.36 30.55 -9.92
N GLU A 77 1.77 31.39 -10.77
CA GLU A 77 0.38 31.23 -11.24
C GLU A 77 0.22 29.92 -12.05
N THR A 78 1.20 29.59 -12.90
CA THR A 78 1.24 28.35 -13.68
C THR A 78 1.36 27.11 -12.79
N LEU A 79 2.33 27.09 -11.89
CA LEU A 79 2.57 25.97 -10.98
C LEU A 79 1.40 25.77 -10.01
N LYS A 80 0.82 26.87 -9.52
CA LYS A 80 -0.35 26.81 -8.62
C LYS A 80 -1.56 26.18 -9.30
N ALA A 81 -1.82 26.50 -10.56
CA ALA A 81 -2.92 25.90 -11.31
C ALA A 81 -2.75 24.37 -11.44
N ILE A 82 -1.51 23.88 -11.58
CA ILE A 82 -1.22 22.44 -11.65
C ILE A 82 -1.46 21.78 -10.28
N VAL A 83 -0.97 22.39 -9.19
CA VAL A 83 -1.15 21.87 -7.81
C VAL A 83 -2.61 21.87 -7.39
N ASP A 84 -3.34 22.97 -7.66
CA ASP A 84 -4.75 23.11 -7.30
C ASP A 84 -5.65 22.13 -8.07
N GLY A 85 -5.20 21.61 -9.22
CA GLY A 85 -5.84 20.53 -9.95
C GLY A 85 -5.85 19.18 -9.21
N ARG A 86 -5.25 19.12 -8.01
CA ARG A 86 -5.27 18.02 -7.01
C ARG A 86 -5.07 16.63 -7.60
N SER A 87 -4.11 16.47 -8.48
CA SER A 87 -3.74 15.15 -8.96
C SER A 87 -2.60 14.60 -8.10
N SER A 88 -2.84 13.47 -7.44
CA SER A 88 -1.79 12.66 -6.82
C SER A 88 -0.96 11.91 -7.88
N ASP A 89 -1.08 12.31 -9.14
CA ASP A 89 -0.43 11.76 -10.30
C ASP A 89 1.10 11.97 -10.20
N ASP A 90 1.86 10.90 -10.32
CA ASP A 90 3.31 10.93 -10.20
C ASP A 90 3.95 11.80 -11.28
N ASP A 91 3.40 11.80 -12.52
CA ASP A 91 3.91 12.58 -13.64
C ASP A 91 3.78 14.09 -13.38
N LYS A 92 2.64 14.54 -12.83
CA LYS A 92 2.43 15.94 -12.47
C LYS A 92 3.30 16.38 -11.29
N ALA A 93 3.52 15.51 -10.31
CA ALA A 93 4.42 15.80 -9.21
C ALA A 93 5.85 16.02 -9.69
N GLU A 94 6.33 15.21 -10.64
CA GLU A 94 7.66 15.35 -11.24
C GLU A 94 7.75 16.59 -12.13
N GLU A 95 6.70 16.95 -12.89
CA GLU A 95 6.62 18.18 -13.66
C GLU A 95 6.75 19.42 -12.76
N ILE A 96 5.98 19.48 -11.67
CA ILE A 96 6.06 20.59 -10.70
C ILE A 96 7.45 20.69 -10.09
N LYS A 97 8.01 19.58 -9.64
CA LYS A 97 9.34 19.51 -9.04
C LYS A 97 10.43 19.98 -10.01
N THR A 98 10.37 19.56 -11.28
CA THR A 98 11.29 19.97 -12.34
C THR A 98 11.19 21.48 -12.59
N SER A 99 9.97 22.02 -12.67
CA SER A 99 9.74 23.44 -12.88
C SER A 99 10.21 24.28 -11.69
N ILE A 100 9.95 23.84 -10.46
CA ILE A 100 10.46 24.52 -9.24
C ILE A 100 11.99 24.52 -9.22
N LYS A 101 12.63 23.43 -9.63
CA LYS A 101 14.09 23.34 -9.74
C LYS A 101 14.64 24.32 -10.78
N ALA A 102 14.03 24.43 -11.96
CA ALA A 102 14.42 25.39 -13.00
C ALA A 102 14.31 26.83 -12.50
N VAL A 103 13.22 27.18 -11.79
CA VAL A 103 13.06 28.50 -11.16
C VAL A 103 14.15 28.75 -10.12
N SER A 104 14.48 27.76 -9.29
CA SER A 104 15.53 27.90 -8.26
C SER A 104 16.93 28.09 -8.85
N GLU A 105 17.17 27.58 -10.04
CA GLU A 105 18.43 27.81 -10.78
C GLU A 105 18.50 29.23 -11.35
N ALA A 106 17.37 29.77 -11.78
CA ALA A 106 17.28 31.15 -12.27
C ALA A 106 17.35 32.20 -11.15
N TYR A 107 16.94 31.83 -9.93
CA TYR A 107 16.89 32.71 -8.75
C TYR A 107 17.74 32.14 -7.60
N PRO A 108 19.04 32.48 -7.53
CA PRO A 108 19.96 31.95 -6.49
C PRO A 108 19.51 32.29 -5.05
N GLU A 109 18.79 33.38 -4.88
CA GLU A 109 18.23 33.79 -3.57
C GLU A 109 17.17 32.79 -3.09
N LEU A 110 16.30 32.26 -3.98
CA LEU A 110 15.38 31.19 -3.67
C LEU A 110 16.13 29.93 -3.25
N LYS A 111 17.15 29.55 -4.02
CA LYS A 111 17.99 28.38 -3.72
C LYS A 111 18.70 28.49 -2.37
N SER A 112 19.02 29.71 -1.93
CA SER A 112 19.65 29.98 -0.64
C SER A 112 18.69 30.05 0.53
N ASN A 113 17.38 30.17 0.25
CA ASN A 113 16.33 30.30 1.26
C ASN A 113 16.23 29.01 2.10
N GLU A 114 16.31 29.17 3.43
CA GLU A 114 16.28 28.04 4.37
C GLU A 114 14.97 27.27 4.31
N ASN A 115 13.83 27.96 4.17
CA ASN A 115 12.52 27.33 4.09
C ASN A 115 12.39 26.48 2.81
N TYR A 116 12.87 26.99 1.66
CA TYR A 116 12.93 26.24 0.41
C TYR A 116 13.77 24.97 0.56
N LYS A 117 14.96 25.06 1.16
CA LYS A 117 15.85 23.91 1.37
C LYS A 117 15.20 22.85 2.27
N GLN A 118 14.56 23.30 3.36
CA GLN A 118 13.86 22.40 4.27
C GLN A 118 12.72 21.65 3.55
N LEU A 119 11.87 22.37 2.81
CA LEU A 119 10.77 21.79 2.06
C LEU A 119 11.26 20.78 0.98
N MET A 120 12.34 21.09 0.28
CA MET A 120 12.95 20.17 -0.69
C MET A 120 13.48 18.88 -0.04
N ASN A 121 14.09 18.99 1.14
CA ASN A 121 14.55 17.84 1.91
C ASN A 121 13.36 17.00 2.42
N GLU A 122 12.29 17.65 2.89
CA GLU A 122 11.07 16.95 3.31
C GLU A 122 10.37 16.27 2.12
N LEU A 123 10.34 16.92 0.96
CA LEU A 123 9.82 16.31 -0.27
C LEU A 123 10.61 15.06 -0.65
N SER A 124 11.94 15.13 -0.69
CA SER A 124 12.80 13.98 -0.97
C SER A 124 12.58 12.82 0.02
N THR A 125 12.41 13.14 1.31
CA THR A 125 12.09 12.15 2.34
C THR A 125 10.72 11.52 2.10
N THR A 126 9.73 12.34 1.73
CA THR A 126 8.36 11.88 1.46
C THR A 126 8.31 10.96 0.23
N GLU A 127 9.06 11.26 -0.84
CA GLU A 127 9.18 10.38 -2.01
C GLU A 127 9.74 8.99 -1.63
N ASN A 128 10.79 8.96 -0.81
CA ASN A 128 11.33 7.69 -0.29
C ASN A 128 10.31 6.92 0.56
N LEU A 129 9.51 7.64 1.37
CA LEU A 129 8.43 7.03 2.15
C LEU A 129 7.33 6.46 1.25
N ILE A 130 6.91 7.18 0.20
CA ILE A 130 5.93 6.71 -0.77
C ILE A 130 6.41 5.40 -1.41
N ALA A 131 7.67 5.34 -1.86
CA ALA A 131 8.25 4.13 -2.44
C ALA A 131 8.18 2.95 -1.45
N ASN A 132 8.59 3.15 -0.20
CA ASN A 132 8.56 2.12 0.85
C ASN A 132 7.13 1.66 1.17
N TYR A 133 6.16 2.58 1.27
CA TYR A 133 4.76 2.23 1.55
C TYR A 133 4.11 1.50 0.37
N ARG A 134 4.40 1.88 -0.88
CA ARG A 134 3.96 1.17 -2.09
C ARG A 134 4.54 -0.25 -2.14
N GLU A 135 5.82 -0.43 -1.81
CA GLU A 135 6.43 -1.75 -1.70
C GLU A 135 5.73 -2.61 -0.62
N ASN A 136 5.50 -2.03 0.57
CA ASN A 136 4.77 -2.72 1.63
C ASN A 136 3.35 -3.12 1.20
N TYR A 137 2.60 -2.21 0.58
CA TYR A 137 1.28 -2.50 0.03
C TYR A 137 1.34 -3.69 -0.94
N ASN A 138 2.25 -3.65 -1.92
CA ASN A 138 2.41 -4.72 -2.89
C ASN A 138 2.78 -6.07 -2.23
N LYS A 139 3.56 -6.04 -1.15
CA LYS A 139 3.89 -7.23 -0.35
C LYS A 139 2.64 -7.79 0.35
N GLN A 140 1.81 -6.92 0.95
CA GLN A 140 0.55 -7.35 1.58
C GLN A 140 -0.40 -7.95 0.54
N VAL A 141 -0.58 -7.31 -0.62
CA VAL A 141 -1.40 -7.83 -1.73
C VAL A 141 -0.92 -9.21 -2.18
N LYS A 142 0.40 -9.39 -2.40
CA LYS A 142 0.99 -10.68 -2.79
C LYS A 142 0.74 -11.74 -1.71
N THR A 143 0.88 -11.39 -0.44
CA THR A 143 0.68 -12.30 0.69
C THR A 143 -0.79 -12.72 0.79
N TYR A 144 -1.73 -11.78 0.68
CA TYR A 144 -3.16 -12.05 0.65
C TYR A 144 -3.53 -12.95 -0.55
N LYS A 145 -3.14 -12.57 -1.77
CA LYS A 145 -3.41 -13.36 -2.99
C LYS A 145 -2.83 -14.79 -2.89
N ALA A 146 -1.65 -14.94 -2.32
CA ALA A 146 -1.05 -16.24 -2.10
C ALA A 146 -1.85 -17.07 -1.07
N TYR A 147 -2.32 -16.46 0.01
CA TYR A 147 -3.09 -17.13 1.06
C TYR A 147 -4.42 -17.65 0.53
N VAL A 148 -5.22 -16.81 -0.15
CA VAL A 148 -6.57 -17.18 -0.61
C VAL A 148 -6.56 -18.21 -1.76
N ARG A 149 -5.43 -18.35 -2.46
CA ARG A 149 -5.27 -19.30 -3.59
C ARG A 149 -4.68 -20.65 -3.19
N LYS A 150 -4.03 -20.77 -2.02
CA LYS A 150 -3.39 -22.00 -1.56
C LYS A 150 -4.40 -23.02 -1.08
N PHE A 151 -4.06 -24.32 -1.26
CA PHE A 151 -4.73 -25.42 -0.58
C PHE A 151 -4.19 -25.53 0.85
N PRO A 152 -4.99 -25.81 1.89
CA PRO A 152 -6.44 -26.06 1.84
C PRO A 152 -7.31 -24.78 1.94
N GLN A 153 -6.71 -23.59 2.13
CA GLN A 153 -7.40 -22.33 2.41
C GLN A 153 -8.47 -22.02 1.37
N ARG A 154 -8.15 -22.15 0.07
CA ARG A 154 -9.08 -21.88 -1.03
C ARG A 154 -10.40 -22.65 -0.86
N VAL A 155 -10.32 -23.95 -0.53
CA VAL A 155 -11.51 -24.80 -0.40
C VAL A 155 -12.36 -24.39 0.80
N PHE A 156 -11.74 -24.05 1.92
CA PHE A 156 -12.46 -23.62 3.12
C PHE A 156 -13.07 -22.23 2.98
N LEU A 157 -12.39 -21.31 2.29
CA LEU A 157 -12.90 -19.97 2.01
C LEU A 157 -14.12 -20.03 1.07
N ASP A 158 -14.05 -20.87 0.02
CA ASP A 158 -15.17 -21.13 -0.88
C ASP A 158 -16.37 -21.74 -0.13
N PHE A 159 -16.14 -22.70 0.75
CA PHE A 159 -17.16 -23.30 1.60
C PHE A 159 -17.82 -22.28 2.56
N LEU A 160 -17.06 -21.31 3.06
CA LEU A 160 -17.55 -20.22 3.90
C LEU A 160 -18.28 -19.12 3.11
N GLY A 161 -18.28 -19.17 1.78
CA GLY A 161 -18.83 -18.10 0.94
C GLY A 161 -18.02 -16.80 1.01
N TYR A 162 -16.70 -16.88 1.32
CA TYR A 162 -15.83 -15.71 1.38
C TYR A 162 -15.55 -15.17 -0.02
N GLU A 163 -15.92 -13.90 -0.25
CA GLU A 163 -15.64 -13.23 -1.51
C GLU A 163 -14.19 -12.73 -1.55
N VAL A 164 -13.39 -13.32 -2.43
CA VAL A 164 -11.98 -12.95 -2.60
C VAL A 164 -11.88 -11.58 -3.27
N GLN A 165 -11.25 -10.62 -2.60
CA GLN A 165 -11.02 -9.28 -3.15
C GLN A 165 -9.87 -9.29 -4.16
N ASP A 166 -10.05 -8.59 -5.29
CA ASP A 166 -9.01 -8.43 -6.30
C ASP A 166 -8.28 -7.09 -6.15
N PHE A 167 -7.30 -7.06 -5.26
CA PHE A 167 -6.42 -5.92 -5.10
C PHE A 167 -5.40 -5.85 -6.26
N GLN A 168 -5.31 -4.69 -6.90
CA GLN A 168 -4.31 -4.43 -7.92
C GLN A 168 -2.98 -4.02 -7.28
N LEU A 169 -1.87 -4.43 -7.90
CA LEU A 169 -0.54 -3.96 -7.50
C LEU A 169 -0.35 -2.51 -7.96
N LEU A 170 0.33 -1.72 -7.15
CA LEU A 170 0.78 -0.39 -7.54
C LEU A 170 2.08 -0.55 -8.35
N ASN A 171 2.09 0.00 -9.55
CA ASN A 171 3.28 0.02 -10.41
C ASN A 171 4.13 1.24 -10.05
N PHE A 172 5.45 1.05 -10.13
CA PHE A 172 6.41 2.14 -10.07
C PHE A 172 6.69 2.56 -11.52
N GLY A 173 5.88 3.45 -12.11
CA GLY A 173 6.03 3.94 -13.47
C GLY A 173 6.34 2.88 -14.53
N ASP A 174 5.57 2.81 -15.58
CA ASP A 174 5.84 1.87 -16.68
C ASP A 174 7.09 2.24 -17.51
N ASP A 175 7.75 3.37 -17.18
CA ASP A 175 8.90 3.95 -17.87
C ASP A 175 10.23 3.83 -17.09
N LEU A 176 10.40 2.80 -16.27
CA LEU A 176 11.76 2.42 -15.88
C LEU A 176 12.47 1.86 -17.12
N GLN A 177 12.96 2.74 -17.97
CA GLN A 177 14.01 2.38 -18.92
C GLN A 177 15.13 1.75 -18.10
N ASP A 178 15.50 0.52 -18.47
CA ASP A 178 16.68 -0.13 -17.91
C ASP A 178 17.81 0.89 -17.87
N ALA A 179 18.46 1.04 -16.71
CA ALA A 179 19.62 1.91 -16.61
C ALA A 179 20.56 1.57 -17.75
N PRO A 180 21.07 2.57 -18.52
CA PRO A 180 21.94 2.30 -19.65
C PRO A 180 23.08 1.41 -19.18
N GLN A 181 23.20 0.22 -19.79
CA GLN A 181 24.15 -0.81 -19.36
C GLN A 181 25.60 -0.42 -19.61
N ASN A 182 25.85 0.71 -20.29
CA ASN A 182 27.17 1.19 -20.72
C ASN A 182 27.48 2.58 -20.18
N LEU A 183 27.43 2.75 -18.84
CA LEU A 183 27.84 4.02 -18.19
C LEU A 183 29.36 4.28 -18.23
N PHE A 184 30.17 3.33 -18.73
CA PHE A 184 31.65 3.39 -18.69
C PHE A 184 32.32 2.91 -19.97
N GLU A 185 31.62 2.87 -21.11
CA GLU A 185 32.28 2.73 -22.41
C GLU A 185 32.52 4.14 -22.96
N ASP A 186 33.81 4.57 -22.93
CA ASP A 186 34.39 5.69 -23.68
C ASP A 186 34.47 5.37 -25.17
#